data_58b6920a1687d461ed52bda1caddca3d
#
_entry.id   58b6920a1687d461ed52bda1caddca3d
#
_cell.length_a   1.000
_cell.length_b   1.000
_cell.length_c   1.000
_cell.angle_alpha   90.00
_cell.angle_beta   90.00
_cell.angle_gamma   90.00
#
_symmetry.space_group_name_H-M   'P 1'
#
loop_
_entity.id
_entity.type
_entity.pdbx_description
1 polymer ?
#
loop_
_entity_poly.entity_id
_entity_poly.type
_entity_poly.pdbx_seq_one_letter_code
_entity_poly.pdbx_strand_id
1 'polypeptide(L)'
;MKKKILIVNKSFELGGIQSSMVNMANELSKYYDVDLFVYNPNGIMKERLSENVRVLDTSYRFRCLGMSVGEAMRTKKLKIIFFRTFATVWSKLFNNKLPLNMAIKHHGELGEYDLAIAYHQEQRKHASVSGFTRVVDKLIKAKKKAAWLHFDNSTIDLDSQYNNQFYARMDKLVCVSRSLMESFAKTHVSLSDKMDYCYNFMLYDSIKEKSLMPQQIPYPEDKFICFSACRLTEEKALVRGISAISDVLRAHPEIMWYIAGDGTERANIEAAIKERGLEEQVILIGNQPNPYPYMKNADLAINVSYHEAAPMIFFESKSLGTPVFATRTLSAEELLSNGVDSFIADNTEDGIRELFSHIAKNQELVKKARENLKGYNASNDASLLKIKQLID
;
A
#
# COMPACT_ATOMS: atom_id res chain seq x y z
N MET A 1 -3.03 30.56 12.71
CA MET A 1 -3.34 29.88 11.41
C MET A 1 -2.89 28.43 11.52
N LYS A 2 -3.65 27.49 10.97
CA LYS A 2 -3.20 26.09 10.86
C LYS A 2 -1.96 26.05 9.96
N LYS A 3 -1.00 25.16 10.28
CA LYS A 3 0.15 24.87 9.40
C LYS A 3 -0.36 24.19 8.14
N LYS A 4 0.30 24.44 7.00
CA LYS A 4 -0.09 23.93 5.67
C LYS A 4 0.79 22.79 5.23
N ILE A 5 0.15 21.68 4.77
CA ILE A 5 0.84 20.50 4.25
C ILE A 5 0.42 20.27 2.80
N LEU A 6 1.40 20.02 1.92
CA LEU A 6 1.14 19.56 0.56
C LEU A 6 1.63 18.13 0.39
N ILE A 7 0.78 17.26 -0.16
CA ILE A 7 1.14 15.88 -0.50
C ILE A 7 1.07 15.71 -2.02
N VAL A 8 2.15 15.22 -2.62
CA VAL A 8 2.29 14.98 -4.06
C VAL A 8 2.22 13.48 -4.35
N ASN A 9 1.33 13.05 -5.24
CA ASN A 9 1.20 11.63 -5.62
C ASN A 9 0.85 11.46 -7.11
N LYS A 10 0.82 10.20 -7.55
CA LYS A 10 0.55 9.81 -8.93
C LYS A 10 -0.94 9.93 -9.30
N SER A 11 -1.84 9.25 -8.57
CA SER A 11 -3.25 9.09 -8.93
C SER A 11 -4.11 8.71 -7.72
N PHE A 12 -5.44 8.68 -7.92
CA PHE A 12 -6.42 8.14 -6.97
C PHE A 12 -6.91 6.72 -7.38
N GLU A 13 -6.13 5.98 -8.15
CA GLU A 13 -6.43 4.59 -8.47
C GLU A 13 -6.46 3.72 -7.19
N LEU A 14 -7.09 2.56 -7.27
CA LEU A 14 -7.10 1.61 -6.17
C LEU A 14 -5.70 1.01 -5.95
N GLY A 15 -5.17 1.12 -4.73
CA GLY A 15 -3.86 0.58 -4.36
C GLY A 15 -3.43 0.97 -2.96
N GLY A 16 -2.48 0.22 -2.37
CA GLY A 16 -2.03 0.44 -0.99
C GLY A 16 -1.46 1.84 -0.74
N ILE A 17 -0.62 2.35 -1.65
CA ILE A 17 -0.04 3.70 -1.52
C ILE A 17 -1.14 4.78 -1.59
N GLN A 18 -2.09 4.63 -2.52
CA GLN A 18 -3.18 5.59 -2.68
C GLN A 18 -4.14 5.56 -1.49
N SER A 19 -4.44 4.36 -0.97
CA SER A 19 -5.24 4.20 0.25
C SER A 19 -4.54 4.84 1.46
N SER A 20 -3.26 4.56 1.64
CA SER A 20 -2.45 5.15 2.72
C SER A 20 -2.35 6.67 2.60
N MET A 21 -2.18 7.21 1.36
CA MET A 21 -2.20 8.67 1.12
C MET A 21 -3.54 9.29 1.54
N VAL A 22 -4.65 8.71 1.12
CA VAL A 22 -5.99 9.23 1.45
C VAL A 22 -6.24 9.17 2.96
N ASN A 23 -5.85 8.07 3.61
CA ASN A 23 -5.95 7.96 5.06
C ASN A 23 -5.12 9.03 5.77
N MET A 24 -3.86 9.22 5.34
CA MET A 24 -2.97 10.27 5.87
C MET A 24 -3.57 11.66 5.67
N ALA A 25 -4.03 11.98 4.47
CA ALA A 25 -4.62 13.28 4.17
C ALA A 25 -5.86 13.56 5.02
N ASN A 26 -6.76 12.58 5.14
CA ASN A 26 -7.96 12.68 5.96
C ASN A 26 -7.64 12.88 7.44
N GLU A 27 -6.71 12.09 7.98
CA GLU A 27 -6.33 12.21 9.39
C GLU A 27 -5.66 13.55 9.67
N LEU A 28 -4.71 13.97 8.83
CA LEU A 28 -4.00 15.23 8.99
C LEU A 28 -4.92 16.45 8.82
N SER A 29 -5.96 16.36 8.00
CA SER A 29 -6.92 17.47 7.79
C SER A 29 -7.70 17.87 9.05
N LYS A 30 -7.72 17.02 10.06
CA LYS A 30 -8.29 17.33 11.38
C LYS A 30 -7.47 18.43 12.11
N TYR A 31 -6.16 18.49 11.85
CA TYR A 31 -5.19 19.33 12.58
C TYR A 31 -4.53 20.40 11.71
N TYR A 32 -4.42 20.19 10.40
CA TYR A 32 -3.66 20.99 9.44
C TYR A 32 -4.51 21.36 8.22
N ASP A 33 -4.09 22.39 7.48
CA ASP A 33 -4.61 22.67 6.14
C ASP A 33 -3.89 21.75 5.15
N VAL A 34 -4.60 20.79 4.55
CA VAL A 34 -4.02 19.74 3.69
C VAL A 34 -4.44 19.92 2.25
N ASP A 35 -3.43 20.07 1.38
CA ASP A 35 -3.59 20.10 -0.06
C ASP A 35 -3.00 18.82 -0.69
N LEU A 36 -3.64 18.34 -1.75
CA LEU A 36 -3.14 17.24 -2.57
C LEU A 36 -2.84 17.74 -3.99
N PHE A 37 -1.62 17.50 -4.46
CA PHE A 37 -1.25 17.65 -5.86
C PHE A 37 -1.06 16.27 -6.49
N VAL A 38 -2.04 15.84 -7.27
CA VAL A 38 -2.05 14.49 -7.86
C VAL A 38 -1.94 14.60 -9.37
N TYR A 39 -0.96 13.91 -9.97
CA TYR A 39 -0.72 14.01 -11.41
C TYR A 39 -1.98 13.66 -12.20
N ASN A 40 -2.58 12.50 -11.95
CA ASN A 40 -3.88 12.15 -12.51
C ASN A 40 -4.94 12.16 -11.38
N PRO A 41 -5.78 13.21 -11.28
CA PRO A 41 -6.75 13.38 -10.19
C PRO A 41 -8.00 12.49 -10.35
N ASN A 42 -7.96 11.49 -11.23
CA ASN A 42 -9.01 10.52 -11.41
C ASN A 42 -8.74 9.25 -10.59
N GLY A 43 -9.79 8.55 -10.22
CA GLY A 43 -9.73 7.27 -9.51
C GLY A 43 -10.69 7.19 -8.32
N ILE A 44 -11.09 5.97 -7.99
CA ILE A 44 -12.12 5.66 -6.98
C ILE A 44 -11.73 6.13 -5.56
N MET A 45 -10.43 6.19 -5.26
CA MET A 45 -9.95 6.63 -3.94
C MET A 45 -10.25 8.11 -3.66
N LYS A 46 -10.53 8.92 -4.69
CA LYS A 46 -10.92 10.32 -4.53
C LYS A 46 -12.23 10.49 -3.76
N GLU A 47 -13.17 9.56 -3.92
CA GLU A 47 -14.47 9.56 -3.23
C GLU A 47 -14.36 9.33 -1.72
N ARG A 48 -13.19 8.85 -1.26
CA ARG A 48 -12.90 8.63 0.16
C ARG A 48 -12.23 9.82 0.85
N LEU A 49 -11.97 10.91 0.12
CA LEU A 49 -11.37 12.11 0.71
C LEU A 49 -12.37 12.86 1.57
N SER A 50 -11.89 13.34 2.71
CA SER A 50 -12.60 14.32 3.54
C SER A 50 -12.81 15.62 2.78
N GLU A 51 -13.94 16.29 3.00
CA GLU A 51 -14.24 17.63 2.47
C GLU A 51 -13.21 18.70 2.91
N ASN A 52 -12.50 18.44 4.01
CA ASN A 52 -11.43 19.31 4.51
C ASN A 52 -10.11 19.20 3.73
N VAL A 53 -9.99 18.25 2.79
CA VAL A 53 -8.79 18.05 1.97
C VAL A 53 -9.00 18.69 0.60
N ARG A 54 -8.18 19.66 0.26
CA ARG A 54 -8.26 20.33 -1.04
C ARG A 54 -7.39 19.62 -2.09
N VAL A 55 -7.99 19.25 -3.22
CA VAL A 55 -7.26 18.73 -4.39
C VAL A 55 -6.95 19.89 -5.34
N LEU A 56 -5.67 20.14 -5.58
CA LEU A 56 -5.23 21.21 -6.46
C LEU A 56 -5.41 20.86 -7.93
N ASP A 57 -5.66 21.87 -8.76
CA ASP A 57 -5.72 21.70 -10.19
C ASP A 57 -4.39 21.25 -10.77
N THR A 58 -4.45 20.35 -11.74
CA THR A 58 -3.27 19.77 -12.38
C THR A 58 -3.28 20.08 -13.86
N SER A 59 -2.15 20.59 -14.40
CA SER A 59 -2.03 20.86 -15.82
C SER A 59 -2.14 19.58 -16.65
N TYR A 60 -2.55 19.71 -17.93
CA TYR A 60 -2.72 18.55 -18.81
C TYR A 60 -1.45 17.71 -18.95
N ARG A 61 -0.24 18.33 -18.86
CA ARG A 61 1.03 17.60 -18.96
C ARG A 61 1.26 16.69 -17.77
N PHE A 62 0.97 17.14 -16.56
CA PHE A 62 1.02 16.28 -15.39
C PHE A 62 -0.02 15.17 -15.46
N ARG A 63 -1.26 15.49 -15.90
CA ARG A 63 -2.29 14.45 -16.11
C ARG A 63 -1.81 13.38 -17.07
N CYS A 64 -1.15 13.76 -18.18
CA CYS A 64 -0.54 12.82 -19.10
C CYS A 64 0.52 11.95 -18.43
N LEU A 65 1.39 12.52 -17.58
CA LEU A 65 2.41 11.74 -16.87
C LEU A 65 1.79 10.76 -15.85
N GLY A 66 0.66 11.12 -15.24
CA GLY A 66 -0.05 10.25 -14.30
C GLY A 66 -0.85 9.10 -14.93
N MET A 67 -1.13 9.15 -16.23
CA MET A 67 -1.94 8.15 -16.96
C MET A 67 -1.07 7.05 -17.57
N SER A 68 -1.65 5.90 -17.84
CA SER A 68 -1.12 4.90 -18.77
C SER A 68 -1.28 5.37 -20.23
N VAL A 69 -0.54 4.76 -21.17
CA VAL A 69 -0.73 5.05 -22.61
C VAL A 69 -2.14 4.67 -23.06
N GLY A 70 -2.67 3.54 -22.57
CA GLY A 70 -4.03 3.11 -22.89
C GLY A 70 -5.11 4.09 -22.40
N GLU A 71 -4.97 4.64 -21.20
CA GLU A 71 -5.87 5.69 -20.68
C GLU A 71 -5.79 6.95 -21.53
N ALA A 72 -4.58 7.39 -21.91
CA ALA A 72 -4.40 8.55 -22.77
C ALA A 72 -5.12 8.37 -24.11
N MET A 73 -5.01 7.19 -24.73
CA MET A 73 -5.71 6.86 -25.98
C MET A 73 -7.23 6.91 -25.83
N ARG A 74 -7.77 6.42 -24.71
CA ARG A 74 -9.22 6.47 -24.44
C ARG A 74 -9.78 7.89 -24.34
N THR A 75 -8.94 8.89 -24.01
CA THR A 75 -9.38 10.30 -23.97
C THR A 75 -9.75 10.86 -25.35
N LYS A 76 -9.30 10.25 -26.44
CA LYS A 76 -9.44 10.72 -27.85
C LYS A 76 -8.90 12.15 -28.10
N LYS A 77 -8.13 12.72 -27.15
CA LYS A 77 -7.55 14.08 -27.25
C LYS A 77 -6.13 14.01 -27.78
N LEU A 78 -5.90 14.41 -29.03
CA LEU A 78 -4.62 14.29 -29.71
C LEU A 78 -3.43 14.86 -28.93
N LYS A 79 -3.58 16.04 -28.28
CA LYS A 79 -2.51 16.64 -27.47
C LYS A 79 -2.10 15.76 -26.27
N ILE A 80 -3.06 15.04 -25.67
CA ILE A 80 -2.82 14.15 -24.54
C ILE A 80 -2.07 12.91 -25.03
N ILE A 81 -2.59 12.28 -26.08
CA ILE A 81 -1.99 11.09 -26.71
C ILE A 81 -0.55 11.39 -27.13
N PHE A 82 -0.35 12.50 -27.88
CA PHE A 82 0.96 12.89 -28.34
C PHE A 82 1.96 13.10 -27.20
N PHE A 83 1.61 13.93 -26.19
CA PHE A 83 2.52 14.19 -25.07
C PHE A 83 2.79 12.94 -24.24
N ARG A 84 1.78 12.08 -24.00
CA ARG A 84 1.96 10.83 -23.26
C ARG A 84 2.87 9.85 -24.01
N THR A 85 2.67 9.68 -25.31
CA THR A 85 3.51 8.82 -26.16
C THR A 85 4.94 9.35 -26.21
N PHE A 86 5.12 10.65 -26.45
CA PHE A 86 6.42 11.32 -26.40
C PHE A 86 7.11 11.06 -25.06
N ALA A 87 6.43 11.31 -23.93
CA ALA A 87 7.01 11.11 -22.61
C ALA A 87 7.43 9.66 -22.38
N THR A 88 6.65 8.69 -22.88
CA THR A 88 6.97 7.26 -22.76
C THR A 88 8.19 6.89 -23.58
N VAL A 89 8.21 7.26 -24.85
CA VAL A 89 9.31 6.93 -25.78
C VAL A 89 10.60 7.60 -25.31
N TRP A 90 10.53 8.90 -25.00
CA TRP A 90 11.70 9.65 -24.52
C TRP A 90 12.28 9.06 -23.23
N SER A 91 11.41 8.76 -22.25
CA SER A 91 11.86 8.19 -21.00
C SER A 91 12.52 6.82 -21.19
N LYS A 92 12.00 5.97 -22.09
CA LYS A 92 12.58 4.67 -22.41
C LYS A 92 13.95 4.78 -23.09
N LEU A 93 14.12 5.74 -24.00
CA LEU A 93 15.38 5.91 -24.74
C LEU A 93 16.44 6.62 -23.92
N PHE A 94 16.08 7.59 -23.10
CA PHE A 94 17.01 8.44 -22.35
C PHE A 94 16.75 8.39 -20.84
N ASN A 95 15.81 9.20 -20.36
CA ASN A 95 15.36 9.25 -18.97
C ASN A 95 14.09 10.14 -18.84
N ASN A 96 13.50 10.16 -17.64
CA ASN A 96 12.28 10.91 -17.37
C ASN A 96 12.47 12.41 -17.08
N LYS A 97 13.71 12.96 -17.17
CA LYS A 97 13.97 14.37 -16.80
C LYS A 97 13.28 15.36 -17.72
N LEU A 98 13.40 15.18 -19.04
CA LEU A 98 12.87 16.15 -20.01
C LEU A 98 11.34 16.26 -19.98
N PRO A 99 10.57 15.17 -20.13
CA PRO A 99 9.10 15.24 -20.07
C PRO A 99 8.59 15.87 -18.78
N LEU A 100 9.21 15.52 -17.64
CA LEU A 100 8.84 16.08 -16.34
C LEU A 100 9.18 17.58 -16.26
N ASN A 101 10.36 18.02 -16.70
CA ASN A 101 10.71 19.43 -16.71
C ASN A 101 9.77 20.26 -17.61
N MET A 102 9.30 19.69 -18.72
CA MET A 102 8.27 20.33 -19.56
C MET A 102 6.93 20.46 -18.81
N ALA A 103 6.56 19.50 -17.98
CA ALA A 103 5.34 19.57 -17.15
C ALA A 103 5.50 20.62 -16.04
N ILE A 104 6.65 20.63 -15.35
CA ILE A 104 7.00 21.58 -14.30
C ILE A 104 6.94 23.03 -14.83
N LYS A 105 7.67 23.34 -15.90
CA LYS A 105 7.68 24.69 -16.50
C LYS A 105 6.30 25.15 -16.96
N HIS A 106 5.45 24.24 -17.38
CA HIS A 106 4.11 24.58 -17.86
C HIS A 106 3.12 24.85 -16.72
N HIS A 107 3.34 24.24 -15.56
CA HIS A 107 2.40 24.35 -14.43
C HIS A 107 2.59 25.66 -13.66
N GLY A 108 3.83 26.04 -13.37
CA GLY A 108 4.15 27.14 -12.45
C GLY A 108 4.17 26.73 -10.97
N GLU A 109 4.44 27.69 -10.09
CA GLU A 109 4.55 27.45 -8.63
C GLU A 109 3.21 27.04 -8.00
N LEU A 110 3.27 26.16 -6.98
CA LEU A 110 2.11 25.65 -6.24
C LEU A 110 1.84 26.41 -4.93
N GLY A 111 2.71 27.35 -4.55
CA GLY A 111 2.55 28.15 -3.34
C GLY A 111 3.49 27.78 -2.20
N GLU A 112 3.16 28.25 -0.99
CA GLU A 112 4.00 28.14 0.21
C GLU A 112 3.36 27.21 1.24
N TYR A 113 4.19 26.31 1.82
CA TYR A 113 3.77 25.28 2.77
C TYR A 113 4.76 25.16 3.92
N ASP A 114 4.29 24.64 5.06
CA ASP A 114 5.16 24.30 6.18
C ASP A 114 5.86 22.95 5.91
N LEU A 115 5.14 21.97 5.31
CA LEU A 115 5.67 20.68 4.90
C LEU A 115 5.17 20.32 3.50
N ALA A 116 6.09 19.87 2.64
CA ALA A 116 5.76 19.28 1.34
C ALA A 116 6.27 17.85 1.26
N ILE A 117 5.39 16.92 0.88
CA ILE A 117 5.64 15.47 0.86
C ILE A 117 5.56 14.92 -0.55
N ALA A 118 6.64 14.34 -1.05
CA ALA A 118 6.61 13.45 -2.21
C ALA A 118 6.17 12.05 -1.74
N TYR A 119 4.87 11.76 -1.84
CA TYR A 119 4.29 10.55 -1.23
C TYR A 119 4.46 9.29 -2.08
N HIS A 120 4.94 9.40 -3.29
CA HIS A 120 5.25 8.26 -4.15
C HIS A 120 6.76 8.17 -4.36
N GLN A 121 7.32 6.99 -4.13
CA GLN A 121 8.75 6.71 -4.29
C GLN A 121 9.20 6.92 -5.75
N GLU A 122 10.42 7.43 -5.95
CA GLU A 122 11.02 7.56 -7.27
C GLU A 122 11.17 6.19 -7.93
N GLN A 123 10.88 6.15 -9.22
CA GLN A 123 10.95 4.94 -10.03
C GLN A 123 12.27 4.89 -10.83
N ARG A 124 12.48 3.84 -11.61
CA ARG A 124 13.61 3.73 -12.53
C ARG A 124 13.72 4.96 -13.43
N LYS A 125 14.93 5.34 -13.81
CA LYS A 125 15.20 6.51 -14.67
C LYS A 125 14.43 6.49 -16.01
N HIS A 126 14.12 5.29 -16.51
CA HIS A 126 13.36 5.06 -17.74
C HIS A 126 11.83 4.99 -17.52
N ALA A 127 11.36 5.07 -16.28
CA ALA A 127 9.93 5.13 -16.00
C ALA A 127 9.37 6.51 -16.34
N SER A 128 8.35 6.55 -17.21
CA SER A 128 7.69 7.79 -17.61
C SER A 128 6.83 8.43 -16.50
N VAL A 129 6.55 7.67 -15.42
CA VAL A 129 5.81 8.12 -14.23
C VAL A 129 6.77 8.08 -13.05
N SER A 130 7.32 9.24 -12.70
CA SER A 130 8.27 9.41 -11.59
C SER A 130 8.50 10.91 -11.37
N GLY A 131 9.40 11.28 -10.49
CA GLY A 131 9.86 12.65 -10.28
C GLY A 131 9.05 13.43 -9.26
N PHE A 132 8.44 12.74 -8.32
CA PHE A 132 7.64 13.36 -7.25
C PHE A 132 8.49 14.25 -6.34
N THR A 133 9.71 13.82 -6.00
CA THR A 133 10.69 14.64 -5.26
C THR A 133 11.10 15.90 -6.04
N ARG A 134 11.24 15.78 -7.38
CA ARG A 134 11.57 16.95 -8.24
C ARG A 134 10.43 17.96 -8.31
N VAL A 135 9.17 17.49 -8.25
CA VAL A 135 8.00 18.39 -8.17
C VAL A 135 8.02 19.12 -6.83
N VAL A 136 8.22 18.41 -5.72
CA VAL A 136 8.35 19.01 -4.39
C VAL A 136 9.52 20.00 -4.36
N ASP A 137 10.67 19.66 -4.94
CA ASP A 137 11.84 20.54 -4.97
C ASP A 137 11.60 21.84 -5.77
N LYS A 138 10.96 21.73 -6.95
CA LYS A 138 10.94 22.82 -7.94
C LYS A 138 9.66 23.65 -7.99
N LEU A 139 8.51 23.09 -7.62
CA LEU A 139 7.22 23.80 -7.70
C LEU A 139 6.73 24.31 -6.38
N ILE A 140 7.34 23.90 -5.26
CA ILE A 140 6.80 24.14 -3.93
C ILE A 140 7.83 24.85 -3.07
N LYS A 141 7.44 26.01 -2.55
CA LYS A 141 8.16 26.68 -1.49
C LYS A 141 7.69 26.08 -0.16
N ALA A 142 8.52 25.25 0.48
CA ALA A 142 8.20 24.65 1.75
C ALA A 142 9.33 24.82 2.75
N LYS A 143 8.99 24.98 4.03
CA LYS A 143 9.99 25.05 5.11
C LYS A 143 10.69 23.72 5.28
N LYS A 144 9.96 22.61 5.12
CA LYS A 144 10.46 21.23 5.15
C LYS A 144 9.96 20.45 3.95
N LYS A 145 10.82 19.62 3.40
CA LYS A 145 10.53 18.75 2.25
C LYS A 145 10.86 17.30 2.59
N ALA A 146 9.90 16.39 2.41
CA ALA A 146 10.08 14.98 2.71
C ALA A 146 9.73 14.08 1.52
N ALA A 147 10.39 12.94 1.40
CA ALA A 147 9.99 11.87 0.49
C ALA A 147 9.52 10.66 1.28
N TRP A 148 8.37 10.09 0.89
CA TRP A 148 7.83 8.86 1.48
C TRP A 148 8.23 7.64 0.67
N LEU A 149 8.73 6.61 1.36
CA LEU A 149 9.31 5.41 0.77
C LEU A 149 8.46 4.19 1.15
N HIS A 150 7.96 3.49 0.14
CA HIS A 150 6.97 2.42 0.28
C HIS A 150 7.48 1.03 -0.13
N PHE A 151 8.65 0.96 -0.79
CA PHE A 151 9.20 -0.28 -1.31
C PHE A 151 10.64 -0.45 -0.89
N ASP A 152 11.05 -1.70 -0.66
CA ASP A 152 12.43 -2.05 -0.47
C ASP A 152 13.19 -2.08 -1.80
N ASN A 153 14.19 -1.22 -1.94
CA ASN A 153 15.04 -1.15 -3.13
C ASN A 153 15.94 -2.37 -3.30
N SER A 154 16.16 -3.17 -2.25
CA SER A 154 16.95 -4.40 -2.34
C SER A 154 16.25 -5.48 -3.15
N THR A 155 14.91 -5.42 -3.22
CA THR A 155 14.07 -6.36 -3.98
C THR A 155 13.68 -5.85 -5.37
N ILE A 156 13.74 -4.53 -5.58
CA ILE A 156 13.39 -3.86 -6.84
C ILE A 156 14.51 -2.91 -7.20
N ASP A 157 15.23 -3.18 -8.30
CA ASP A 157 16.21 -2.23 -8.83
C ASP A 157 15.52 -0.94 -9.30
N LEU A 158 15.58 0.09 -8.47
CA LEU A 158 15.00 1.42 -8.71
C LEU A 158 16.04 2.46 -9.12
N ASP A 159 17.17 2.06 -9.72
CA ASP A 159 18.26 2.99 -10.10
C ASP A 159 18.71 3.86 -8.92
N SER A 160 19.13 3.26 -7.81
CA SER A 160 19.47 3.94 -6.56
C SER A 160 20.41 5.13 -6.74
N GLN A 161 21.49 4.99 -7.54
CA GLN A 161 22.43 6.09 -7.81
C GLN A 161 21.76 7.27 -8.55
N TYR A 162 20.87 6.97 -9.51
CA TYR A 162 20.13 8.01 -10.23
C TYR A 162 19.15 8.74 -9.32
N ASN A 163 18.50 8.03 -8.40
CA ASN A 163 17.49 8.60 -7.51
C ASN A 163 18.09 9.35 -6.33
N ASN A 164 19.29 8.96 -5.85
CA ASN A 164 19.98 9.61 -4.74
C ASN A 164 20.14 11.12 -4.95
N GLN A 165 20.43 11.59 -6.16
CA GLN A 165 20.54 13.01 -6.47
C GLN A 165 19.27 13.81 -6.17
N PHE A 166 18.10 13.17 -6.21
CA PHE A 166 16.81 13.81 -5.93
C PHE A 166 16.44 13.67 -4.46
N TYR A 167 16.69 12.51 -3.85
CA TYR A 167 16.49 12.30 -2.43
C TYR A 167 17.41 13.19 -1.58
N ALA A 168 18.63 13.45 -2.02
CA ALA A 168 19.56 14.36 -1.33
C ALA A 168 19.03 15.79 -1.16
N ARG A 169 18.05 16.21 -1.99
CA ARG A 169 17.40 17.52 -1.91
C ARG A 169 16.23 17.58 -0.92
N MET A 170 15.82 16.44 -0.38
CA MET A 170 14.80 16.39 0.67
C MET A 170 15.46 16.57 2.03
N ASP A 171 14.73 17.16 2.97
CA ASP A 171 15.19 17.29 4.36
C ASP A 171 15.08 15.94 5.08
N LYS A 172 14.03 15.17 4.78
CA LYS A 172 13.81 13.83 5.35
C LYS A 172 13.35 12.82 4.30
N LEU A 173 13.77 11.57 4.51
CA LEU A 173 13.34 10.37 3.80
C LEU A 173 12.58 9.49 4.79
N VAL A 174 11.27 9.38 4.64
CA VAL A 174 10.40 8.71 5.62
C VAL A 174 9.95 7.38 5.07
N CYS A 175 10.40 6.30 5.67
CA CYS A 175 9.99 4.93 5.34
C CYS A 175 8.70 4.53 6.07
N VAL A 176 7.88 3.67 5.47
CA VAL A 176 6.60 3.24 6.07
C VAL A 176 6.75 2.21 7.20
N SER A 177 7.98 1.76 7.48
CA SER A 177 8.34 0.93 8.64
C SER A 177 9.81 1.14 9.01
N ARG A 178 10.18 0.79 10.24
CA ARG A 178 11.56 0.84 10.72
C ARG A 178 12.44 -0.13 9.95
N SER A 179 11.97 -1.34 9.73
CA SER A 179 12.67 -2.37 8.97
C SER A 179 12.96 -1.95 7.53
N LEU A 180 12.01 -1.23 6.89
CA LEU A 180 12.27 -0.62 5.57
C LEU A 180 13.33 0.47 5.66
N MET A 181 13.28 1.33 6.69
CA MET A 181 14.31 2.36 6.90
C MET A 181 15.70 1.75 7.06
N GLU A 182 15.83 0.71 7.86
CA GLU A 182 17.11 0.00 8.08
C GLU A 182 17.63 -0.68 6.82
N SER A 183 16.74 -1.30 6.03
CA SER A 183 17.09 -1.88 4.73
C SER A 183 17.52 -0.80 3.74
N PHE A 184 16.76 0.29 3.65
CA PHE A 184 17.05 1.39 2.74
C PHE A 184 18.36 2.10 3.10
N ALA A 185 18.69 2.26 4.39
CA ALA A 185 19.92 2.85 4.87
C ALA A 185 21.18 2.06 4.43
N LYS A 186 21.09 0.74 4.38
CA LYS A 186 22.19 -0.13 3.91
C LYS A 186 22.54 0.11 2.45
N THR A 187 21.57 0.41 1.61
CA THR A 187 21.75 0.66 0.17
C THR A 187 22.01 2.13 -0.17
N HIS A 188 21.65 3.06 0.74
CA HIS A 188 21.73 4.51 0.54
C HIS A 188 22.50 5.19 1.68
N VAL A 189 23.69 4.68 1.99
CA VAL A 189 24.51 5.10 3.15
C VAL A 189 24.70 6.61 3.23
N SER A 190 24.91 7.29 2.09
CA SER A 190 25.10 8.75 2.05
C SER A 190 23.86 9.58 2.42
N LEU A 191 22.72 8.94 2.60
CA LEU A 191 21.43 9.58 2.95
C LEU A 191 20.90 9.12 4.31
N SER A 192 21.66 8.27 5.04
CA SER A 192 21.22 7.66 6.31
C SER A 192 20.81 8.68 7.37
N ASP A 193 21.52 9.82 7.47
CA ASP A 193 21.22 10.88 8.43
C ASP A 193 19.86 11.59 8.21
N LYS A 194 19.33 11.45 7.01
CA LYS A 194 18.03 12.01 6.65
C LYS A 194 16.87 11.04 6.85
N MET A 195 17.15 9.77 7.14
CA MET A 195 16.13 8.74 7.22
C MET A 195 15.38 8.78 8.54
N ASP A 196 14.09 8.49 8.44
CA ASP A 196 13.17 8.30 9.55
C ASP A 196 12.08 7.30 9.10
N TYR A 197 11.19 6.91 10.00
CA TYR A 197 10.05 6.08 9.65
C TYR A 197 8.76 6.62 10.24
N CYS A 198 7.65 6.35 9.55
CA CYS A 198 6.30 6.70 9.98
C CYS A 198 5.34 5.64 9.44
N TYR A 199 4.65 4.93 10.34
CA TYR A 199 3.68 3.92 9.94
C TYR A 199 2.52 4.52 9.13
N ASN A 200 1.92 3.68 8.29
CA ASN A 200 0.76 4.07 7.51
C ASN A 200 -0.39 4.53 8.41
N PHE A 201 -1.02 5.65 8.04
CA PHE A 201 -2.22 6.12 8.71
C PHE A 201 -3.41 5.22 8.39
N MET A 202 -4.21 4.93 9.40
CA MET A 202 -5.41 4.12 9.31
C MET A 202 -6.62 4.93 9.74
N LEU A 203 -7.76 4.72 9.10
CA LEU A 203 -9.03 5.34 9.50
C LEU A 203 -9.79 4.37 10.42
N TYR A 204 -9.25 4.11 11.62
CA TYR A 204 -9.73 3.08 12.54
C TYR A 204 -11.22 3.18 12.87
N ASP A 205 -11.76 4.39 13.09
CA ASP A 205 -13.19 4.59 13.34
C ASP A 205 -14.03 4.15 12.14
N SER A 206 -13.62 4.54 10.92
CA SER A 206 -14.29 4.14 9.69
C SER A 206 -14.18 2.63 9.42
N ILE A 207 -13.04 2.01 9.73
CA ILE A 207 -12.85 0.56 9.63
C ILE A 207 -13.83 -0.15 10.56
N LYS A 208 -13.90 0.28 11.81
CA LYS A 208 -14.81 -0.27 12.82
C LYS A 208 -16.28 -0.11 12.41
N GLU A 209 -16.69 1.09 12.00
CA GLU A 209 -18.05 1.36 11.53
C GLU A 209 -18.42 0.46 10.34
N LYS A 210 -17.58 0.43 9.31
CA LYS A 210 -17.80 -0.35 8.10
C LYS A 210 -17.78 -1.86 8.35
N SER A 211 -17.07 -2.33 9.37
CA SER A 211 -17.04 -3.74 9.75
C SER A 211 -18.37 -4.27 10.32
N LEU A 212 -19.27 -3.37 10.70
CA LEU A 212 -20.61 -3.71 11.22
C LEU A 212 -21.65 -3.86 10.10
N MET A 213 -21.30 -3.50 8.86
CA MET A 213 -22.18 -3.67 7.71
C MET A 213 -22.33 -5.15 7.34
N PRO A 214 -23.45 -5.56 6.70
CA PRO A 214 -23.63 -6.95 6.29
C PRO A 214 -22.62 -7.33 5.18
N GLN A 215 -22.20 -8.60 5.19
CA GLN A 215 -21.46 -9.21 4.10
C GLN A 215 -22.39 -9.46 2.91
N GLN A 216 -21.90 -9.21 1.69
CA GLN A 216 -22.67 -9.57 0.47
C GLN A 216 -22.70 -11.08 0.24
N ILE A 217 -21.63 -11.77 0.62
CA ILE A 217 -21.48 -13.22 0.57
C ILE A 217 -21.25 -13.68 2.00
N PRO A 218 -22.28 -14.16 2.71
CA PRO A 218 -22.12 -14.60 4.10
C PRO A 218 -21.23 -15.84 4.19
N TYR A 219 -20.51 -15.93 5.28
CA TYR A 219 -19.74 -17.15 5.59
C TYR A 219 -20.69 -18.26 6.04
N PRO A 220 -20.43 -19.53 5.69
CA PRO A 220 -21.19 -20.64 6.23
C PRO A 220 -20.94 -20.77 7.74
N GLU A 221 -21.96 -21.22 8.45
CA GLU A 221 -21.87 -21.56 9.86
C GLU A 221 -20.96 -22.80 10.05
N ASP A 222 -20.38 -22.95 11.22
CA ASP A 222 -19.54 -24.09 11.62
C ASP A 222 -18.28 -24.33 10.76
N LYS A 223 -17.78 -23.31 10.07
CA LYS A 223 -16.51 -23.35 9.34
C LYS A 223 -15.46 -22.48 10.03
N PHE A 224 -14.20 -22.90 9.91
CA PHE A 224 -13.05 -22.06 10.23
C PHE A 224 -12.70 -21.21 9.00
N ILE A 225 -12.83 -19.90 9.14
CA ILE A 225 -12.73 -18.96 8.02
C ILE A 225 -11.38 -18.25 7.99
N CYS A 226 -10.65 -18.49 6.91
CA CYS A 226 -9.49 -17.71 6.53
C CYS A 226 -9.89 -16.62 5.53
N PHE A 227 -9.29 -15.42 5.64
CA PHE A 227 -9.61 -14.30 4.75
C PHE A 227 -8.36 -13.58 4.24
N SER A 228 -8.35 -13.22 2.97
CA SER A 228 -7.34 -12.35 2.36
C SER A 228 -8.02 -11.21 1.60
N ALA A 229 -7.46 -10.01 1.71
CA ALA A 229 -7.85 -8.86 0.90
C ALA A 229 -6.61 -8.23 0.25
N CYS A 230 -6.42 -8.43 -1.05
CA CYS A 230 -5.25 -7.91 -1.76
C CYS A 230 -5.49 -7.80 -3.27
N ARG A 231 -4.60 -7.11 -3.98
CA ARG A 231 -4.54 -7.24 -5.44
C ARG A 231 -4.06 -8.64 -5.82
N LEU A 232 -4.65 -9.24 -6.84
CA LEU A 232 -4.22 -10.55 -7.33
C LEU A 232 -3.04 -10.37 -8.29
N THR A 233 -1.86 -10.22 -7.72
CA THR A 233 -0.59 -9.97 -8.43
C THR A 233 0.48 -10.93 -7.92
N GLU A 234 1.53 -11.14 -8.70
CA GLU A 234 2.59 -12.12 -8.42
C GLU A 234 3.22 -11.93 -7.03
N GLU A 235 3.47 -10.68 -6.62
CA GLU A 235 4.07 -10.38 -5.32
C GLU A 235 3.21 -10.82 -4.12
N LYS A 236 1.89 -11.00 -4.30
CA LYS A 236 0.98 -11.50 -3.25
C LYS A 236 1.04 -13.03 -3.10
N ALA A 237 1.68 -13.72 -4.01
CA ALA A 237 2.05 -15.12 -3.95
C ALA A 237 0.89 -16.10 -3.61
N LEU A 238 -0.35 -15.75 -4.02
CA LEU A 238 -1.53 -16.58 -3.70
C LEU A 238 -1.46 -17.97 -4.30
N VAL A 239 -0.95 -18.12 -5.53
CA VAL A 239 -0.74 -19.45 -6.17
C VAL A 239 0.17 -20.30 -5.30
N ARG A 240 1.30 -19.75 -4.81
CA ARG A 240 2.20 -20.43 -3.88
C ARG A 240 1.50 -20.78 -2.57
N GLY A 241 0.76 -19.84 -1.99
CA GLY A 241 0.02 -20.07 -0.76
C GLY A 241 -0.98 -21.20 -0.87
N ILE A 242 -1.80 -21.22 -1.93
CA ILE A 242 -2.76 -22.29 -2.22
C ILE A 242 -2.04 -23.64 -2.40
N SER A 243 -0.93 -23.66 -3.15
CA SER A 243 -0.11 -24.85 -3.31
C SER A 243 0.38 -25.40 -1.98
N ALA A 244 0.95 -24.52 -1.14
CA ALA A 244 1.54 -24.89 0.13
C ALA A 244 0.55 -25.54 1.11
N ILE A 245 -0.70 -25.03 1.16
CA ILE A 245 -1.70 -25.50 2.13
C ILE A 245 -2.72 -26.50 1.56
N SER A 246 -2.60 -26.88 0.30
CA SER A 246 -3.60 -27.73 -0.38
C SER A 246 -3.89 -29.04 0.32
N ASP A 247 -2.85 -29.76 0.78
CA ASP A 247 -3.02 -31.04 1.49
C ASP A 247 -3.65 -30.84 2.86
N VAL A 248 -3.34 -29.71 3.52
CA VAL A 248 -3.93 -29.36 4.81
C VAL A 248 -5.41 -29.06 4.65
N LEU A 249 -5.81 -28.30 3.63
CA LEU A 249 -7.21 -28.00 3.36
C LEU A 249 -8.01 -29.27 3.06
N ARG A 250 -7.48 -30.19 2.23
CA ARG A 250 -8.13 -31.48 1.95
C ARG A 250 -8.33 -32.33 3.21
N ALA A 251 -7.37 -32.29 4.14
CA ALA A 251 -7.47 -33.01 5.42
C ALA A 251 -8.41 -32.33 6.43
N HIS A 252 -8.76 -31.06 6.23
CA HIS A 252 -9.57 -30.21 7.11
C HIS A 252 -10.71 -29.55 6.33
N PRO A 253 -11.78 -30.30 5.96
CA PRO A 253 -12.88 -29.77 5.14
C PRO A 253 -13.72 -28.69 5.86
N GLU A 254 -13.50 -28.49 7.15
CA GLU A 254 -14.08 -27.39 7.93
C GLU A 254 -13.39 -26.04 7.66
N ILE A 255 -12.18 -26.02 7.06
CA ILE A 255 -11.43 -24.78 6.79
C ILE A 255 -11.77 -24.25 5.41
N MET A 256 -12.12 -22.98 5.33
CA MET A 256 -12.36 -22.27 4.07
C MET A 256 -11.51 -21.01 3.98
N TRP A 257 -11.02 -20.70 2.78
CA TRP A 257 -10.25 -19.50 2.53
C TRP A 257 -10.94 -18.59 1.50
N TYR A 258 -11.45 -17.46 1.95
CA TYR A 258 -12.06 -16.44 1.10
C TYR A 258 -11.03 -15.39 0.70
N ILE A 259 -10.94 -15.09 -0.59
CA ILE A 259 -9.97 -14.15 -1.15
C ILE A 259 -10.72 -13.02 -1.86
N ALA A 260 -10.64 -11.82 -1.29
CA ALA A 260 -11.18 -10.59 -1.87
C ALA A 260 -10.11 -9.87 -2.68
N GLY A 261 -10.43 -9.52 -3.91
CA GLY A 261 -9.57 -8.77 -4.81
C GLY A 261 -9.70 -9.19 -6.26
N ASP A 262 -8.94 -8.48 -7.12
CA ASP A 262 -8.80 -8.78 -8.53
C ASP A 262 -7.39 -8.39 -9.02
N GLY A 263 -6.96 -8.91 -10.17
CA GLY A 263 -5.65 -8.61 -10.72
C GLY A 263 -5.19 -9.57 -11.80
N THR A 264 -3.94 -9.38 -12.23
CA THR A 264 -3.34 -10.13 -13.36
C THR A 264 -3.20 -11.63 -13.10
N GLU A 265 -3.09 -12.04 -11.83
CA GLU A 265 -2.93 -13.44 -11.42
C GLU A 265 -4.25 -14.19 -11.24
N ARG A 266 -5.40 -13.56 -11.46
CA ARG A 266 -6.71 -14.18 -11.24
C ARG A 266 -6.83 -15.55 -11.94
N ALA A 267 -6.51 -15.61 -13.22
CA ALA A 267 -6.60 -16.84 -14.00
C ALA A 267 -5.67 -17.95 -13.48
N ASN A 268 -4.44 -17.58 -13.06
CA ASN A 268 -3.47 -18.52 -12.50
C ASN A 268 -3.94 -19.05 -11.13
N ILE A 269 -4.57 -18.21 -10.33
CA ILE A 269 -5.14 -18.58 -9.04
C ILE A 269 -6.33 -19.55 -9.24
N GLU A 270 -7.26 -19.24 -10.15
CA GLU A 270 -8.39 -20.09 -10.50
C GLU A 270 -7.91 -21.46 -11.02
N ALA A 271 -6.87 -21.48 -11.87
CA ALA A 271 -6.25 -22.74 -12.33
C ALA A 271 -5.65 -23.54 -11.16
N ALA A 272 -4.91 -22.86 -10.25
CA ALA A 272 -4.31 -23.52 -9.10
C ALA A 272 -5.34 -24.13 -8.14
N ILE A 273 -6.47 -23.46 -7.93
CA ILE A 273 -7.60 -23.97 -7.13
C ILE A 273 -8.16 -25.24 -7.77
N LYS A 274 -8.47 -25.18 -9.07
CA LYS A 274 -9.06 -26.28 -9.82
C LYS A 274 -8.15 -27.50 -9.91
N GLU A 275 -6.86 -27.31 -10.25
CA GLU A 275 -5.87 -28.38 -10.33
C GLU A 275 -5.72 -29.18 -9.02
N ARG A 276 -6.03 -28.55 -7.89
CA ARG A 276 -5.92 -29.13 -6.54
C ARG A 276 -7.25 -29.61 -5.98
N GLY A 277 -8.36 -29.43 -6.72
CA GLY A 277 -9.71 -29.79 -6.27
C GLY A 277 -10.15 -29.04 -5.02
N LEU A 278 -9.89 -27.72 -4.97
CA LEU A 278 -10.17 -26.88 -3.80
C LEU A 278 -11.30 -25.88 -4.04
N GLU A 279 -12.12 -26.06 -5.08
CA GLU A 279 -13.15 -25.11 -5.50
C GLU A 279 -14.20 -24.84 -4.40
N GLU A 280 -14.42 -25.81 -3.50
CA GLU A 280 -15.36 -25.67 -2.38
C GLU A 280 -14.71 -25.03 -1.13
N GLN A 281 -13.37 -24.97 -1.05
CA GLN A 281 -12.65 -24.46 0.12
C GLN A 281 -11.93 -23.13 -0.12
N VAL A 282 -11.51 -22.83 -1.35
CA VAL A 282 -10.83 -21.57 -1.70
C VAL A 282 -11.72 -20.76 -2.65
N ILE A 283 -12.30 -19.70 -2.13
CA ILE A 283 -13.36 -18.93 -2.79
C ILE A 283 -12.87 -17.54 -3.17
N LEU A 284 -12.78 -17.25 -4.47
CA LEU A 284 -12.51 -15.91 -4.97
C LEU A 284 -13.81 -15.10 -4.99
N ILE A 285 -13.93 -14.09 -4.13
CA ILE A 285 -15.14 -13.26 -4.01
C ILE A 285 -15.06 -11.93 -4.80
N GLY A 286 -13.99 -11.75 -5.61
CA GLY A 286 -13.80 -10.54 -6.41
C GLY A 286 -13.46 -9.31 -5.57
N ASN A 287 -13.45 -8.14 -6.22
CA ASN A 287 -13.26 -6.87 -5.51
C ASN A 287 -14.41 -6.59 -4.57
N GLN A 288 -14.10 -6.40 -3.30
CA GLN A 288 -15.05 -5.99 -2.28
C GLN A 288 -14.86 -4.51 -1.97
N PRO A 289 -15.86 -3.63 -2.23
CA PRO A 289 -15.78 -2.21 -1.87
C PRO A 289 -15.59 -1.99 -0.37
N ASN A 290 -16.14 -2.89 0.44
CA ASN A 290 -15.98 -2.93 1.89
C ASN A 290 -15.53 -4.33 2.35
N PRO A 291 -14.23 -4.58 2.52
CA PRO A 291 -13.72 -5.88 2.96
C PRO A 291 -13.82 -6.10 4.48
N TYR A 292 -14.10 -5.07 5.25
CA TYR A 292 -14.01 -5.11 6.72
C TYR A 292 -15.01 -6.05 7.41
N PRO A 293 -16.26 -6.23 6.96
CA PRO A 293 -17.15 -7.24 7.52
C PRO A 293 -16.62 -8.67 7.34
N TYR A 294 -15.99 -8.94 6.20
CA TYR A 294 -15.34 -10.23 5.94
C TYR A 294 -14.15 -10.43 6.88
N MET A 295 -13.30 -9.42 6.99
CA MET A 295 -12.11 -9.48 7.85
C MET A 295 -12.49 -9.67 9.33
N LYS A 296 -13.48 -8.94 9.83
CA LYS A 296 -13.95 -9.02 11.21
C LYS A 296 -14.52 -10.40 11.57
N ASN A 297 -15.28 -10.98 10.66
CA ASN A 297 -15.97 -12.26 10.87
C ASN A 297 -15.11 -13.49 10.49
N ALA A 298 -13.91 -13.29 9.95
CA ALA A 298 -12.96 -14.36 9.70
C ALA A 298 -12.24 -14.77 10.99
N ASP A 299 -11.84 -16.03 11.10
CA ASP A 299 -11.01 -16.51 12.21
C ASP A 299 -9.57 -16.07 12.06
N LEU A 300 -9.05 -16.05 10.83
CA LEU A 300 -7.66 -15.78 10.53
C LEU A 300 -7.52 -14.95 9.24
N ALA A 301 -6.82 -13.82 9.29
CA ALA A 301 -6.43 -13.09 8.09
C ALA A 301 -5.12 -13.70 7.52
N ILE A 302 -5.06 -13.94 6.21
CA ILE A 302 -3.90 -14.57 5.56
C ILE A 302 -3.21 -13.59 4.61
N ASN A 303 -1.88 -13.45 4.78
CA ASN A 303 -0.98 -12.74 3.88
C ASN A 303 0.24 -13.61 3.58
N VAL A 304 0.32 -14.18 2.39
CA VAL A 304 1.41 -15.09 1.95
C VAL A 304 2.38 -14.42 0.98
N SER A 305 2.45 -13.09 0.99
CA SER A 305 3.23 -12.28 0.05
C SER A 305 4.73 -12.65 0.07
N TYR A 306 5.39 -12.52 -1.08
CA TYR A 306 6.84 -12.60 -1.16
C TYR A 306 7.53 -11.43 -0.45
N HIS A 307 6.96 -10.21 -0.61
CA HIS A 307 7.55 -8.97 -0.11
C HIS A 307 6.46 -8.04 0.42
N GLU A 308 6.68 -7.45 1.60
CA GLU A 308 5.84 -6.41 2.19
C GLU A 308 6.72 -5.42 2.96
N ALA A 309 6.41 -4.13 2.82
CA ALA A 309 7.09 -3.07 3.56
C ALA A 309 6.28 -2.58 4.78
N ALA A 310 4.96 -2.46 4.64
CA ALA A 310 4.01 -2.18 5.71
C ALA A 310 2.58 -2.48 5.21
N PRO A 311 2.16 -3.75 5.16
CA PRO A 311 0.88 -4.13 4.60
C PRO A 311 -0.28 -3.62 5.46
N MET A 312 -1.23 -2.93 4.82
CA MET A 312 -2.40 -2.33 5.49
C MET A 312 -3.24 -3.39 6.23
N ILE A 313 -3.35 -4.59 5.65
CA ILE A 313 -4.13 -5.69 6.22
C ILE A 313 -3.69 -6.07 7.65
N PHE A 314 -2.42 -5.87 8.02
CA PHE A 314 -1.96 -6.16 9.38
C PHE A 314 -2.61 -5.23 10.40
N PHE A 315 -2.64 -3.93 10.10
CA PHE A 315 -3.28 -2.93 10.95
C PHE A 315 -4.80 -3.08 10.97
N GLU A 316 -5.40 -3.31 9.79
CA GLU A 316 -6.84 -3.49 9.61
C GLU A 316 -7.34 -4.71 10.40
N SER A 317 -6.73 -5.87 10.20
CA SER A 317 -7.12 -7.12 10.88
C SER A 317 -6.98 -7.02 12.39
N LYS A 318 -5.82 -6.56 12.88
CA LYS A 318 -5.59 -6.41 14.32
C LYS A 318 -6.58 -5.44 14.96
N SER A 319 -6.92 -4.34 14.29
CA SER A 319 -7.91 -3.37 14.81
C SER A 319 -9.33 -3.93 14.87
N LEU A 320 -9.64 -4.98 14.11
CA LEU A 320 -10.91 -5.70 14.11
C LEU A 320 -10.89 -6.95 14.99
N GLY A 321 -9.76 -7.21 15.68
CA GLY A 321 -9.59 -8.37 16.53
C GLY A 321 -9.35 -9.67 15.77
N THR A 322 -8.91 -9.62 14.51
CA THR A 322 -8.64 -10.80 13.68
C THR A 322 -7.15 -11.08 13.64
N PRO A 323 -6.68 -12.23 14.16
CA PRO A 323 -5.29 -12.63 14.09
C PRO A 323 -4.78 -12.75 12.65
N VAL A 324 -3.48 -12.55 12.46
CA VAL A 324 -2.86 -12.56 11.14
C VAL A 324 -1.92 -13.76 11.00
N PHE A 325 -2.10 -14.55 9.93
CA PHE A 325 -1.09 -15.46 9.41
C PHE A 325 -0.32 -14.74 8.32
N ALA A 326 0.98 -14.62 8.44
CA ALA A 326 1.82 -13.96 7.46
C ALA A 326 3.09 -14.73 7.15
N THR A 327 3.61 -14.60 5.95
CA THR A 327 4.99 -15.00 5.65
C THR A 327 5.98 -13.99 6.24
N ARG A 328 7.18 -14.44 6.60
CA ARG A 328 8.30 -13.63 7.12
C ARG A 328 8.79 -12.67 6.03
N THR A 329 8.09 -11.55 5.89
CA THR A 329 8.50 -10.42 5.05
C THR A 329 9.27 -9.40 5.87
N LEU A 330 9.84 -8.38 5.23
CA LEU A 330 10.70 -7.38 5.86
C LEU A 330 10.09 -6.75 7.13
N SER A 331 8.79 -6.44 7.11
CA SER A 331 8.10 -5.78 8.22
C SER A 331 7.27 -6.71 9.10
N ALA A 332 7.22 -8.01 8.82
CA ALA A 332 6.33 -8.91 9.54
C ALA A 332 6.66 -8.97 11.04
N GLU A 333 7.94 -9.15 11.40
CA GLU A 333 8.35 -9.22 12.82
C GLU A 333 8.29 -7.89 13.57
N GLU A 334 8.27 -6.77 12.84
CA GLU A 334 8.10 -5.44 13.42
C GLU A 334 6.63 -5.14 13.76
N LEU A 335 5.71 -5.58 12.87
CA LEU A 335 4.30 -5.20 12.94
C LEU A 335 3.40 -6.24 13.60
N LEU A 336 3.88 -7.47 13.72
CA LEU A 336 3.17 -8.62 14.25
C LEU A 336 3.91 -9.25 15.43
N SER A 337 3.18 -9.71 16.43
CA SER A 337 3.73 -10.40 17.59
C SER A 337 3.50 -11.91 17.44
N ASN A 338 4.50 -12.59 16.84
CA ASN A 338 4.41 -14.02 16.53
C ASN A 338 4.07 -14.88 17.77
N GLY A 339 3.06 -15.75 17.65
CA GLY A 339 2.56 -16.59 18.73
C GLY A 339 1.72 -15.86 19.80
N VAL A 340 1.53 -14.54 19.67
CA VAL A 340 0.73 -13.72 20.60
C VAL A 340 -0.55 -13.23 19.93
N ASP A 341 -0.44 -12.43 18.88
CA ASP A 341 -1.58 -11.86 18.12
C ASP A 341 -1.57 -12.28 16.65
N SER A 342 -0.59 -13.07 16.23
CA SER A 342 -0.31 -13.43 14.86
C SER A 342 0.57 -14.68 14.76
N PHE A 343 0.74 -15.18 13.53
CA PHE A 343 1.54 -16.35 13.21
C PHE A 343 2.42 -16.04 11.99
N ILE A 344 3.74 -16.14 12.14
CA ILE A 344 4.72 -15.79 11.11
C ILE A 344 5.41 -17.06 10.61
N ALA A 345 5.07 -17.46 9.40
CA ALA A 345 5.70 -18.59 8.69
C ALA A 345 7.00 -18.16 8.01
N ASP A 346 7.95 -19.05 7.89
CA ASP A 346 9.08 -18.83 7.00
C ASP A 346 8.58 -18.63 5.57
N ASN A 347 9.24 -17.75 4.81
CA ASN A 347 8.76 -17.31 3.49
C ASN A 347 9.07 -18.35 2.38
N THR A 348 8.72 -19.60 2.65
CA THR A 348 8.85 -20.77 1.78
C THR A 348 7.54 -21.54 1.76
N GLU A 349 7.35 -22.42 0.77
CA GLU A 349 6.16 -23.30 0.73
C GLU A 349 6.10 -24.22 1.94
N ASP A 350 7.23 -24.78 2.34
CA ASP A 350 7.31 -25.68 3.50
C ASP A 350 6.99 -24.94 4.79
N GLY A 351 7.55 -23.74 5.01
CA GLY A 351 7.24 -22.95 6.19
C GLY A 351 5.76 -22.56 6.29
N ILE A 352 5.14 -22.19 5.15
CA ILE A 352 3.70 -21.93 5.08
C ILE A 352 2.90 -23.18 5.45
N ARG A 353 3.25 -24.33 4.85
CA ARG A 353 2.58 -25.62 5.07
C ARG A 353 2.68 -26.07 6.53
N GLU A 354 3.88 -26.06 7.08
CA GLU A 354 4.15 -26.50 8.45
C GLU A 354 3.37 -25.68 9.48
N LEU A 355 3.47 -24.35 9.41
CA LEU A 355 2.77 -23.49 10.36
C LEU A 355 1.25 -23.54 10.17
N PHE A 356 0.75 -23.58 8.93
CA PHE A 356 -0.68 -23.69 8.68
C PHE A 356 -1.24 -25.06 9.14
N SER A 357 -0.50 -26.15 8.93
CA SER A 357 -0.86 -27.48 9.46
C SER A 357 -0.91 -27.50 11.00
N HIS A 358 0.03 -26.81 11.64
CA HIS A 358 0.03 -26.70 13.10
C HIS A 358 -1.21 -25.95 13.61
N ILE A 359 -1.59 -24.86 12.95
CA ILE A 359 -2.78 -24.07 13.26
C ILE A 359 -4.06 -24.88 13.02
N ALA A 360 -4.16 -25.56 11.87
CA ALA A 360 -5.33 -26.38 11.51
C ALA A 360 -5.64 -27.45 12.56
N LYS A 361 -4.60 -28.08 13.12
CA LYS A 361 -4.71 -29.07 14.19
C LYS A 361 -4.97 -28.45 15.58
N ASN A 362 -4.69 -27.16 15.77
CA ASN A 362 -4.73 -26.47 17.06
C ASN A 362 -5.43 -25.11 16.93
N GLN A 363 -6.67 -25.11 16.48
CA GLN A 363 -7.44 -23.85 16.27
C GLN A 363 -7.61 -23.01 17.55
N GLU A 364 -7.44 -23.58 18.73
CA GLU A 364 -7.43 -22.85 20.01
C GLU A 364 -6.30 -21.78 20.07
N LEU A 365 -5.19 -21.97 19.33
CA LEU A 365 -4.14 -20.97 19.20
C LEU A 365 -4.69 -19.67 18.58
N VAL A 366 -5.55 -19.78 17.57
CA VAL A 366 -6.16 -18.63 16.90
C VAL A 366 -7.16 -17.92 17.82
N LYS A 367 -7.96 -18.68 18.59
CA LYS A 367 -8.86 -18.11 19.59
C LYS A 367 -8.08 -17.33 20.67
N LYS A 368 -6.97 -17.90 21.15
CA LYS A 368 -6.09 -17.22 22.12
C LYS A 368 -5.47 -15.95 21.53
N ALA A 369 -5.01 -15.99 20.28
CA ALA A 369 -4.48 -14.81 19.60
C ALA A 369 -5.55 -13.72 19.43
N ARG A 370 -6.80 -14.08 19.13
CA ARG A 370 -7.95 -13.18 19.09
C ARG A 370 -8.24 -12.54 20.45
N GLU A 371 -8.17 -13.30 21.54
CA GLU A 371 -8.34 -12.75 22.90
C GLU A 371 -7.25 -11.71 23.22
N ASN A 372 -6.00 -11.97 22.83
CA ASN A 372 -4.90 -11.03 23.02
C ASN A 372 -5.12 -9.72 22.25
N LEU A 373 -5.82 -9.76 21.13
CA LEU A 373 -6.15 -8.57 20.33
C LEU A 373 -7.23 -7.69 20.96
N LYS A 374 -7.98 -8.16 21.96
CA LYS A 374 -8.94 -7.30 22.68
C LYS A 374 -8.30 -6.08 23.34
N GLY A 375 -7.00 -6.17 23.66
CA GLY A 375 -6.21 -5.06 24.21
C GLY A 375 -5.43 -4.25 23.15
N TYR A 376 -5.60 -4.54 21.86
CA TYR A 376 -4.86 -3.84 20.82
C TYR A 376 -5.27 -2.37 20.73
N ASN A 377 -4.31 -1.48 20.96
CA ASN A 377 -4.53 -0.03 20.85
C ASN A 377 -4.36 0.43 19.40
N ALA A 378 -5.45 0.50 18.66
CA ALA A 378 -5.48 0.99 17.28
C ALA A 378 -5.50 2.52 17.25
N SER A 379 -4.33 3.17 17.14
CA SER A 379 -4.23 4.63 17.07
C SER A 379 -3.21 5.10 16.04
N ASN A 380 -3.35 6.36 15.58
CA ASN A 380 -2.38 7.06 14.73
C ASN A 380 -1.40 7.93 15.52
N ASP A 381 -1.41 7.88 16.86
CA ASP A 381 -0.70 8.84 17.72
C ASP A 381 0.81 8.89 17.41
N ALA A 382 1.45 7.74 17.25
CA ALA A 382 2.87 7.67 16.91
C ALA A 382 3.16 8.31 15.55
N SER A 383 2.31 8.08 14.55
CA SER A 383 2.44 8.66 13.21
C SER A 383 2.15 10.18 13.22
N LEU A 384 1.16 10.63 13.99
CA LEU A 384 0.87 12.06 14.19
C LEU A 384 2.02 12.78 14.87
N LEU A 385 2.64 12.16 15.88
CA LEU A 385 3.83 12.71 16.53
C LEU A 385 4.98 12.89 15.54
N LYS A 386 5.20 11.90 14.66
CA LYS A 386 6.23 12.00 13.60
C LYS A 386 5.96 13.15 12.63
N ILE A 387 4.72 13.33 12.19
CA ILE A 387 4.36 14.48 11.33
C ILE A 387 4.62 15.80 12.04
N LYS A 388 4.25 15.91 13.32
CA LYS A 388 4.54 17.11 14.11
C LYS A 388 6.03 17.41 14.17
N GLN A 389 6.87 16.41 14.45
CA GLN A 389 8.34 16.55 14.45
C GLN A 389 8.92 16.96 13.09
N LEU A 390 8.31 16.52 11.98
CA LEU A 390 8.73 16.91 10.64
C LEU A 390 8.38 18.37 10.30
N ILE A 391 7.32 18.91 10.88
CA ILE A 391 6.84 20.26 10.61
C ILE A 391 7.55 21.30 11.51
N ASP A 392 7.90 20.92 12.73
CA ASP A 392 8.60 21.78 13.69
C ASP A 392 10.09 21.85 13.39
#